data_410a235c36debd79ef44953257317d31
#
_entry.id   410a235c36debd79ef44953257317d31
#
_cell.length_a   1.000
_cell.length_b   1.000
_cell.length_c   1.000
_cell.angle_alpha   90.00
_cell.angle_beta   90.00
_cell.angle_gamma   90.00
#
_symmetry.space_group_name_H-M   'P 1'
#
loop_
_entity.id
_entity.type
_entity.pdbx_description
1 polymer ?
#
loop_
_entity_poly.entity_id
_entity_poly.type
_entity_poly.pdbx_seq_one_letter_code
_entity_poly.pdbx_strand_id
1 'polypeptide(L)'
;MTANTTAAPALHGAGAAMRLIVASSVGNALEFYEILVYGYFAVVISKVFFPAADEAVSLLVTLGTFGISFLARPVGAIFLGAYGDRKGRKQALTLSILLMTIGTGLMTLMPSYGSVGLAAPILVIAARLLQGFSVGGEFASSTAFLVEHRPDRAGFFASWQWSSQGLAALIATGFGVLLTSGMSAEALQSWGWRIPFAFGLLIGPVGYYIRNTLSETPEFVEAGAAHAPLRDLFIGQWDRLLLTIGAVAASTSSQYILVYMPTYAIRELSLPQSVGFTGAVLAAALQTLAVPFVGIWVDKVDTGDDWRGDLVHGHRLSSLRAARC
;
A
#
# COMPACT_ATOMS: atom_id res chain seq x y z
N MET A 1 -21.31 37.76 19.56
CA MET A 1 -20.84 36.46 20.08
C MET A 1 -19.77 35.97 19.13
N THR A 2 -18.52 36.22 19.46
CA THR A 2 -17.33 35.84 18.68
C THR A 2 -17.07 34.39 18.92
N ALA A 3 -17.29 33.53 17.91
CA ALA A 3 -16.92 32.14 17.91
C ALA A 3 -15.39 32.03 18.02
N ASN A 4 -14.93 31.53 19.14
CA ASN A 4 -13.53 31.23 19.39
C ASN A 4 -13.18 29.96 18.61
N THR A 5 -12.69 30.09 17.39
CA THR A 5 -12.10 28.99 16.62
C THR A 5 -10.80 28.58 17.31
N THR A 6 -10.90 27.63 18.21
CA THR A 6 -9.72 26.91 18.72
C THR A 6 -9.17 26.07 17.58
N ALA A 7 -8.22 26.63 16.83
CA ALA A 7 -7.40 25.87 15.91
C ALA A 7 -6.81 24.67 16.67
N ALA A 8 -6.92 23.47 16.10
CA ALA A 8 -6.32 22.26 16.66
C ALA A 8 -4.84 22.56 16.97
N PRO A 9 -4.30 22.08 18.11
CA PRO A 9 -2.92 22.35 18.47
C PRO A 9 -2.02 21.76 17.38
N ALA A 10 -1.40 22.63 16.59
CA ALA A 10 -0.34 22.24 15.69
C ALA A 10 0.68 21.47 16.52
N LEU A 11 0.99 20.24 16.10
CA LEU A 11 1.96 19.36 16.78
C LEU A 11 3.34 20.03 16.69
N HIS A 12 3.62 20.97 17.60
CA HIS A 12 4.88 21.69 17.68
C HIS A 12 5.91 20.81 18.40
N GLY A 13 6.77 20.15 17.61
CA GLY A 13 7.92 19.44 18.12
C GLY A 13 8.38 18.30 17.21
N ALA A 14 9.69 18.13 17.07
CA ALA A 14 10.28 17.02 16.28
C ALA A 14 9.78 15.64 16.73
N GLY A 15 9.50 15.46 18.02
CA GLY A 15 8.98 14.20 18.58
C GLY A 15 7.54 13.87 18.13
N ALA A 16 6.68 14.88 17.97
CA ALA A 16 5.32 14.67 17.48
C ALA A 16 5.30 14.35 15.99
N ALA A 17 6.10 15.05 15.19
CA ALA A 17 6.29 14.74 13.78
C ALA A 17 6.84 13.31 13.55
N MET A 18 7.81 12.88 14.36
CA MET A 18 8.36 11.53 14.28
C MET A 18 7.32 10.47 14.64
N ARG A 19 6.50 10.68 15.67
CA ARG A 19 5.40 9.75 16.02
C ARG A 19 4.40 9.59 14.88
N LEU A 20 4.06 10.69 14.22
CA LEU A 20 3.15 10.70 13.07
C LEU A 20 3.72 9.88 11.91
N ILE A 21 4.98 10.15 11.53
CA ILE A 21 5.68 9.42 10.47
C ILE A 21 5.72 7.93 10.81
N VAL A 22 6.15 7.56 12.02
CA VAL A 22 6.26 6.16 12.44
C VAL A 22 4.90 5.48 12.41
N ALA A 23 3.86 6.08 12.96
CA ALA A 23 2.53 5.48 12.98
C ALA A 23 1.98 5.22 11.57
N SER A 24 2.06 6.21 10.67
CA SER A 24 1.61 6.06 9.29
C SER A 24 2.48 5.10 8.49
N SER A 25 3.81 5.18 8.65
CA SER A 25 4.76 4.35 7.90
C SER A 25 4.73 2.88 8.30
N VAL A 26 4.58 2.57 9.59
CA VAL A 26 4.50 1.17 10.06
C VAL A 26 3.24 0.49 9.56
N GLY A 27 2.09 1.18 9.63
CA GLY A 27 0.85 0.65 9.07
C GLY A 27 0.96 0.35 7.58
N ASN A 28 1.40 1.33 6.80
CA ASN A 28 1.61 1.20 5.37
C ASN A 28 2.65 0.12 5.01
N ALA A 29 3.77 0.03 5.75
CA ALA A 29 4.79 -0.98 5.52
C ALA A 29 4.24 -2.41 5.72
N LEU A 30 3.47 -2.65 6.79
CA LEU A 30 2.89 -3.96 7.06
C LEU A 30 1.84 -4.35 6.01
N GLU A 31 1.02 -3.39 5.55
CA GLU A 31 0.04 -3.62 4.49
C GLU A 31 0.73 -3.99 3.17
N PHE A 32 1.73 -3.21 2.74
CA PHE A 32 2.48 -3.48 1.52
C PHE A 32 3.32 -4.75 1.62
N TYR A 33 3.83 -5.08 2.81
CA TYR A 33 4.58 -6.29 3.05
C TYR A 33 3.79 -7.54 2.63
N GLU A 34 2.53 -7.64 3.01
CA GLU A 34 1.65 -8.76 2.65
C GLU A 34 1.49 -8.95 1.13
N ILE A 35 1.39 -7.82 0.42
CA ILE A 35 1.31 -7.82 -1.04
C ILE A 35 2.63 -8.30 -1.64
N LEU A 36 3.74 -7.75 -1.16
CA LEU A 36 5.08 -7.99 -1.71
C LEU A 36 5.57 -9.42 -1.43
N VAL A 37 5.30 -9.98 -0.25
CA VAL A 37 5.67 -11.36 0.07
C VAL A 37 5.10 -12.34 -0.95
N TYR A 38 3.84 -12.20 -1.31
CA TYR A 38 3.24 -13.08 -2.32
C TYR A 38 3.94 -12.94 -3.68
N GLY A 39 4.21 -11.72 -4.12
CA GLY A 39 4.89 -11.46 -5.38
C GLY A 39 6.32 -12.01 -5.41
N TYR A 40 7.10 -11.75 -4.36
CA TYR A 40 8.47 -12.24 -4.26
C TYR A 40 8.57 -13.76 -4.12
N PHE A 41 7.62 -14.39 -3.44
CA PHE A 41 7.58 -15.85 -3.29
C PHE A 41 6.75 -16.54 -4.39
N ALA A 42 6.40 -15.86 -5.47
CA ALA A 42 5.54 -16.39 -6.53
C ALA A 42 6.01 -17.74 -7.08
N VAL A 43 7.32 -17.95 -7.24
CA VAL A 43 7.89 -19.22 -7.70
C VAL A 43 7.65 -20.35 -6.71
N VAL A 44 7.74 -20.09 -5.41
CA VAL A 44 7.46 -21.10 -4.37
C VAL A 44 5.96 -21.36 -4.28
N ILE A 45 5.16 -20.31 -4.26
CA ILE A 45 3.69 -20.36 -4.19
C ILE A 45 3.12 -21.12 -5.39
N SER A 46 3.67 -20.91 -6.60
CA SER A 46 3.23 -21.62 -7.79
C SER A 46 3.35 -23.13 -7.65
N LYS A 47 4.46 -23.62 -7.10
CA LYS A 47 4.71 -25.04 -6.87
C LYS A 47 3.82 -25.63 -5.77
N VAL A 48 3.52 -24.84 -4.75
CA VAL A 48 2.74 -25.30 -3.58
C VAL A 48 1.23 -25.32 -3.84
N PHE A 49 0.70 -24.33 -4.56
CA PHE A 49 -0.75 -24.12 -4.69
C PHE A 49 -1.30 -24.29 -6.11
N PHE A 50 -0.48 -24.08 -7.12
CA PHE A 50 -0.90 -24.09 -8.53
C PHE A 50 -0.04 -25.04 -9.38
N PRO A 51 0.21 -26.30 -8.95
CA PRO A 51 1.01 -27.23 -9.73
C PRO A 51 0.34 -27.48 -11.08
N ALA A 52 1.10 -27.28 -12.16
CA ALA A 52 0.70 -27.60 -13.53
C ALA A 52 1.81 -28.39 -14.21
N ALA A 53 1.47 -29.08 -15.30
CA ALA A 53 2.45 -29.82 -16.09
C ALA A 53 3.51 -28.90 -16.69
N ASP A 54 3.13 -27.68 -17.03
CA ASP A 54 4.01 -26.60 -17.46
C ASP A 54 4.23 -25.60 -16.30
N GLU A 55 5.48 -25.42 -15.88
CA GLU A 55 5.84 -24.50 -14.82
C GLU A 55 5.56 -23.03 -15.17
N ALA A 56 5.58 -22.65 -16.46
CA ALA A 56 5.24 -21.30 -16.88
C ALA A 56 3.75 -21.02 -16.67
N VAL A 57 2.88 -22.00 -16.97
CA VAL A 57 1.44 -21.91 -16.68
C VAL A 57 1.18 -21.80 -15.18
N SER A 58 1.87 -22.59 -14.36
CA SER A 58 1.78 -22.53 -12.90
C SER A 58 2.12 -21.15 -12.36
N LEU A 59 3.22 -20.55 -12.84
CA LEU A 59 3.65 -19.21 -12.45
C LEU A 59 2.67 -18.13 -12.96
N LEU A 60 2.19 -18.25 -14.20
CA LEU A 60 1.24 -17.31 -14.79
C LEU A 60 -0.07 -17.25 -13.98
N VAL A 61 -0.61 -18.41 -13.58
CA VAL A 61 -1.81 -18.49 -12.72
C VAL A 61 -1.53 -17.85 -11.36
N THR A 62 -0.35 -18.07 -10.78
CA THR A 62 0.06 -17.48 -9.50
C THR A 62 0.13 -15.95 -9.61
N LEU A 63 0.74 -15.43 -10.67
CA LEU A 63 0.81 -13.98 -10.91
C LEU A 63 -0.57 -13.38 -11.25
N GLY A 64 -1.42 -14.13 -11.95
CA GLY A 64 -2.81 -13.75 -12.18
C GLY A 64 -3.59 -13.65 -10.87
N THR A 65 -3.37 -14.59 -9.95
CA THR A 65 -3.97 -14.56 -8.60
C THR A 65 -3.43 -13.39 -7.76
N PHE A 66 -2.17 -13.02 -7.93
CA PHE A 66 -1.63 -11.78 -7.37
C PHE A 66 -2.38 -10.55 -7.91
N GLY A 67 -2.60 -10.48 -9.22
CA GLY A 67 -3.32 -9.41 -9.88
C GLY A 67 -4.79 -9.29 -9.46
N ILE A 68 -5.47 -10.40 -9.16
CA ILE A 68 -6.90 -10.41 -8.82
C ILE A 68 -7.20 -9.63 -7.53
N SER A 69 -6.26 -9.53 -6.60
CA SER A 69 -6.42 -8.72 -5.39
C SER A 69 -6.62 -7.24 -5.68
N PHE A 70 -6.07 -6.73 -6.79
CA PHE A 70 -6.24 -5.34 -7.21
C PHE A 70 -7.65 -5.05 -7.72
N LEU A 71 -8.34 -6.05 -8.30
CA LEU A 71 -9.73 -5.91 -8.74
C LEU A 71 -10.70 -5.78 -7.56
N ALA A 72 -10.35 -6.33 -6.40
CA ALA A 72 -11.16 -6.21 -5.19
C ALA A 72 -11.02 -4.84 -4.51
N ARG A 73 -9.93 -4.08 -4.77
CA ARG A 73 -9.68 -2.77 -4.13
C ARG A 73 -10.75 -1.72 -4.39
N PRO A 74 -11.21 -1.46 -5.64
CA PRO A 74 -12.28 -0.50 -5.88
C PRO A 74 -13.56 -0.87 -5.14
N VAL A 75 -13.88 -2.16 -5.09
CA VAL A 75 -15.06 -2.67 -4.36
C VAL A 75 -14.90 -2.39 -2.87
N GLY A 76 -13.73 -2.73 -2.31
CA GLY A 76 -13.40 -2.43 -0.91
C GLY A 76 -13.45 -0.94 -0.59
N ALA A 77 -12.93 -0.08 -1.49
CA ALA A 77 -12.95 1.38 -1.34
C ALA A 77 -14.39 1.92 -1.22
N ILE A 78 -15.31 1.43 -2.06
CA ILE A 78 -16.71 1.83 -2.03
C ILE A 78 -17.38 1.36 -0.73
N PHE A 79 -17.22 0.09 -0.36
CA PHE A 79 -17.89 -0.48 0.82
C PHE A 79 -17.32 0.06 2.14
N LEU A 80 -15.98 0.04 2.29
CA LEU A 80 -15.31 0.53 3.50
C LEU A 80 -15.43 2.05 3.61
N GLY A 81 -15.41 2.77 2.48
CA GLY A 81 -15.69 4.20 2.44
C GLY A 81 -17.09 4.51 2.95
N ALA A 82 -18.12 3.89 2.37
CA ALA A 82 -19.50 4.07 2.80
C ALA A 82 -19.73 3.63 4.26
N TYR A 83 -19.04 2.59 4.72
CA TYR A 83 -19.07 2.17 6.12
C TYR A 83 -18.43 3.24 7.03
N GLY A 84 -17.29 3.81 6.61
CA GLY A 84 -16.61 4.88 7.32
C GLY A 84 -17.46 6.15 7.44
N ASP A 85 -18.15 6.53 6.38
CA ASP A 85 -19.06 7.69 6.39
C ASP A 85 -20.24 7.51 7.34
N ARG A 86 -20.71 6.27 7.53
CA ARG A 86 -21.86 5.96 8.42
C ARG A 86 -21.49 5.69 9.87
N LYS A 87 -20.37 5.02 10.09
CA LYS A 87 -19.96 4.50 11.42
C LYS A 87 -18.73 5.19 12.01
N GLY A 88 -18.05 6.02 11.22
CA GLY A 88 -16.81 6.68 11.59
C GLY A 88 -15.59 6.05 10.92
N ARG A 89 -14.61 6.88 10.57
CA ARG A 89 -13.40 6.46 9.86
C ARG A 89 -12.56 5.46 10.68
N LYS A 90 -12.46 5.67 11.98
CA LYS A 90 -11.73 4.75 12.89
C LYS A 90 -12.31 3.33 12.83
N GLN A 91 -13.63 3.18 12.78
CA GLN A 91 -14.28 1.86 12.70
C GLN A 91 -14.04 1.19 11.36
N ALA A 92 -14.09 1.94 10.24
CA ALA A 92 -13.80 1.42 8.91
C ALA A 92 -12.35 0.92 8.80
N LEU A 93 -11.43 1.70 9.33
CA LEU A 93 -10.01 1.35 9.38
C LEU A 93 -9.75 0.11 10.27
N THR A 94 -10.45 -0.02 11.40
CA THR A 94 -10.34 -1.21 12.27
C THR A 94 -10.87 -2.46 11.57
N LEU A 95 -11.99 -2.32 10.84
CA LEU A 95 -12.54 -3.41 10.03
C LEU A 95 -11.58 -3.82 8.91
N SER A 96 -10.96 -2.85 8.23
CA SER A 96 -9.94 -3.10 7.20
C SER A 96 -8.79 -3.95 7.76
N ILE A 97 -8.18 -3.56 8.88
CA ILE A 97 -7.10 -4.34 9.50
C ILE A 97 -7.58 -5.76 9.89
N LEU A 98 -8.78 -5.88 10.43
CA LEU A 98 -9.31 -7.19 10.82
C LEU A 98 -9.43 -8.10 9.60
N LEU A 99 -9.98 -7.60 8.48
CA LEU A 99 -10.10 -8.34 7.24
C LEU A 99 -8.72 -8.72 6.65
N MET A 100 -7.76 -7.78 6.68
CA MET A 100 -6.39 -8.06 6.27
C MET A 100 -5.76 -9.15 7.13
N THR A 101 -5.89 -9.04 8.46
CA THR A 101 -5.36 -10.03 9.41
C THR A 101 -5.96 -11.41 9.18
N ILE A 102 -7.27 -11.49 8.93
CA ILE A 102 -7.95 -12.75 8.59
C ILE A 102 -7.39 -13.31 7.28
N GLY A 103 -7.27 -12.48 6.24
CA GLY A 103 -6.71 -12.89 4.94
C GLY A 103 -5.28 -13.43 5.06
N THR A 104 -4.44 -12.76 5.83
CA THR A 104 -3.05 -13.19 6.12
C THR A 104 -3.01 -14.46 6.95
N GLY A 105 -3.90 -14.59 7.94
CA GLY A 105 -4.04 -15.82 8.72
C GLY A 105 -4.45 -17.01 7.86
N LEU A 106 -5.42 -16.82 6.96
CA LEU A 106 -5.80 -17.81 5.97
C LEU A 106 -4.61 -18.23 5.11
N MET A 107 -3.85 -17.26 4.58
CA MET A 107 -2.63 -17.56 3.81
C MET A 107 -1.61 -18.35 4.62
N THR A 108 -1.33 -17.96 5.87
CA THR A 108 -0.35 -18.62 6.74
C THR A 108 -0.71 -20.09 7.03
N LEU A 109 -1.99 -20.34 7.26
CA LEU A 109 -2.51 -21.66 7.62
C LEU A 109 -2.94 -22.51 6.41
N MET A 110 -2.80 -21.97 5.20
CA MET A 110 -3.29 -22.59 3.97
C MET A 110 -2.71 -24.00 3.76
N PRO A 111 -3.56 -25.03 3.54
CA PRO A 111 -3.09 -26.34 3.12
C PRO A 111 -2.61 -26.31 1.67
N SER A 112 -1.58 -27.11 1.36
CA SER A 112 -1.03 -27.20 0.00
C SER A 112 -1.98 -27.94 -0.97
N TYR A 113 -1.73 -27.80 -2.27
CA TYR A 113 -2.48 -28.54 -3.30
C TYR A 113 -2.40 -30.05 -3.08
N GLY A 114 -1.24 -30.57 -2.65
CA GLY A 114 -1.07 -31.99 -2.36
C GLY A 114 -1.97 -32.52 -1.23
N SER A 115 -2.44 -31.62 -0.34
CA SER A 115 -3.30 -31.99 0.79
C SER A 115 -4.79 -31.94 0.47
N VAL A 116 -5.23 -30.89 -0.26
CA VAL A 116 -6.67 -30.59 -0.48
C VAL A 116 -7.05 -30.39 -1.95
N GLY A 117 -6.13 -30.69 -2.87
CA GLY A 117 -6.39 -30.59 -4.31
C GLY A 117 -6.82 -29.18 -4.75
N LEU A 118 -7.84 -29.11 -5.63
CA LEU A 118 -8.36 -27.86 -6.18
C LEU A 118 -8.91 -26.87 -5.13
N ALA A 119 -9.19 -27.30 -3.92
CA ALA A 119 -9.59 -26.39 -2.87
C ALA A 119 -8.48 -25.40 -2.50
N ALA A 120 -7.19 -25.77 -2.61
CA ALA A 120 -6.06 -24.91 -2.29
C ALA A 120 -6.04 -23.64 -3.16
N PRO A 121 -6.03 -23.70 -4.51
CA PRO A 121 -6.11 -22.50 -5.35
C PRO A 121 -7.32 -21.61 -5.07
N ILE A 122 -8.50 -22.20 -4.85
CA ILE A 122 -9.74 -21.46 -4.56
C ILE A 122 -9.61 -20.69 -3.26
N LEU A 123 -9.06 -21.32 -2.22
CA LEU A 123 -8.83 -20.67 -0.94
C LEU A 123 -7.78 -19.56 -1.04
N VAL A 124 -6.71 -19.74 -1.84
CA VAL A 124 -5.72 -18.68 -2.10
C VAL A 124 -6.40 -17.48 -2.77
N ILE A 125 -7.21 -17.71 -3.81
CA ILE A 125 -7.95 -16.64 -4.50
C ILE A 125 -8.87 -15.91 -3.51
N ALA A 126 -9.62 -16.63 -2.69
CA ALA A 126 -10.51 -16.05 -1.69
C ALA A 126 -9.74 -15.19 -0.67
N ALA A 127 -8.61 -15.68 -0.15
CA ALA A 127 -7.75 -14.93 0.75
C ALA A 127 -7.20 -13.66 0.08
N ARG A 128 -6.79 -13.73 -1.19
CA ARG A 128 -6.30 -12.60 -1.98
C ARG A 128 -7.38 -11.55 -2.24
N LEU A 129 -8.60 -11.97 -2.57
CA LEU A 129 -9.73 -11.07 -2.73
C LEU A 129 -10.06 -10.36 -1.41
N LEU A 130 -10.04 -11.08 -0.29
CA LEU A 130 -10.28 -10.50 1.04
C LEU A 130 -9.21 -9.46 1.41
N GLN A 131 -7.93 -9.76 1.18
CA GLN A 131 -6.82 -8.83 1.39
C GLN A 131 -6.95 -7.61 0.47
N GLY A 132 -7.22 -7.80 -0.83
CA GLY A 132 -7.43 -6.71 -1.77
C GLY A 132 -8.61 -5.81 -1.38
N PHE A 133 -9.72 -6.38 -0.95
CA PHE A 133 -10.88 -5.65 -0.46
C PHE A 133 -10.55 -4.78 0.76
N SER A 134 -9.75 -5.29 1.69
CA SER A 134 -9.38 -4.56 2.91
C SER A 134 -8.55 -3.30 2.65
N VAL A 135 -7.67 -3.34 1.63
CA VAL A 135 -6.72 -2.25 1.29
C VAL A 135 -7.39 -1.06 0.59
N GLY A 136 -8.61 -1.26 0.03
CA GLY A 136 -9.20 -0.38 -0.97
C GLY A 136 -9.31 1.12 -0.63
N GLY A 137 -9.36 1.54 0.64
CA GLY A 137 -9.55 2.96 1.00
C GLY A 137 -8.38 3.60 1.74
N GLU A 138 -7.31 2.87 2.00
CA GLU A 138 -6.33 3.28 3.00
C GLU A 138 -5.18 4.14 2.46
N PHE A 139 -4.69 3.83 1.27
CA PHE A 139 -3.52 4.49 0.68
C PHE A 139 -3.70 6.01 0.52
N ALA A 140 -4.81 6.44 -0.05
CA ALA A 140 -5.09 7.85 -0.28
C ALA A 140 -5.25 8.62 1.05
N SER A 141 -5.95 8.02 2.01
CA SER A 141 -6.18 8.63 3.33
C SER A 141 -4.88 8.80 4.12
N SER A 142 -3.98 7.82 4.08
CA SER A 142 -2.70 7.88 4.81
C SER A 142 -1.73 8.90 4.20
N THR A 143 -1.71 9.03 2.87
CA THR A 143 -0.90 10.06 2.18
C THR A 143 -1.43 11.46 2.48
N ALA A 144 -2.74 11.69 2.36
CA ALA A 144 -3.36 12.97 2.68
C ALA A 144 -3.07 13.36 4.14
N PHE A 145 -3.23 12.44 5.07
CA PHE A 145 -2.94 12.65 6.49
C PHE A 145 -1.50 13.11 6.75
N LEU A 146 -0.50 12.53 6.06
CA LEU A 146 0.91 12.94 6.19
C LEU A 146 1.15 14.35 5.66
N VAL A 147 0.57 14.70 4.51
CA VAL A 147 0.78 15.99 3.84
C VAL A 147 0.04 17.12 4.54
N GLU A 148 -1.20 16.90 4.98
CA GLU A 148 -2.04 17.90 5.65
C GLU A 148 -1.47 18.36 7.00
N HIS A 149 -0.76 17.48 7.73
CA HIS A 149 -0.14 17.83 9.00
C HIS A 149 1.07 18.77 8.88
N ARG A 150 1.77 18.75 7.75
CA ARG A 150 2.95 19.60 7.49
C ARG A 150 3.02 20.04 6.02
N PRO A 151 2.14 20.96 5.61
CA PRO A 151 2.11 21.47 4.23
C PRO A 151 3.41 22.17 3.81
N ASP A 152 4.15 22.71 4.78
CA ASP A 152 5.46 23.35 4.60
C ASP A 152 6.56 22.36 4.18
N ARG A 153 6.37 21.06 4.41
CA ARG A 153 7.29 19.98 4.06
C ARG A 153 6.56 18.80 3.44
N ALA A 154 5.62 19.08 2.57
CA ALA A 154 4.74 18.08 1.97
C ALA A 154 5.52 16.97 1.24
N GLY A 155 6.59 17.32 0.52
CA GLY A 155 7.45 16.38 -0.19
C GLY A 155 8.15 15.40 0.76
N PHE A 156 8.75 15.91 1.84
CA PHE A 156 9.39 15.07 2.86
C PHE A 156 8.38 14.13 3.54
N PHE A 157 7.22 14.63 3.95
CA PHE A 157 6.22 13.81 4.63
C PHE A 157 5.60 12.78 3.68
N ALA A 158 5.26 13.15 2.44
CA ALA A 158 4.76 12.23 1.43
C ALA A 158 5.79 11.14 1.06
N SER A 159 7.09 11.46 1.09
CA SER A 159 8.15 10.51 0.77
C SER A 159 8.20 9.31 1.70
N TRP A 160 7.73 9.42 2.94
CA TRP A 160 7.67 8.32 3.90
C TRP A 160 6.67 7.23 3.50
N GLN A 161 5.64 7.58 2.70
CA GLN A 161 4.74 6.60 2.12
C GLN A 161 5.51 5.61 1.21
N TRP A 162 6.36 6.12 0.33
CA TRP A 162 7.17 5.30 -0.58
C TRP A 162 8.38 4.64 0.12
N SER A 163 8.99 5.33 1.08
CA SER A 163 10.09 4.78 1.89
C SER A 163 9.60 3.59 2.72
N SER A 164 8.40 3.65 3.29
CA SER A 164 7.81 2.53 4.04
C SER A 164 7.49 1.31 3.16
N GLN A 165 7.13 1.53 1.88
CA GLN A 165 7.01 0.44 0.91
C GLN A 165 8.37 -0.20 0.59
N GLY A 166 9.42 0.61 0.48
CA GLY A 166 10.81 0.13 0.36
C GLY A 166 11.20 -0.73 1.56
N LEU A 167 10.86 -0.30 2.78
CA LEU A 167 11.09 -1.07 4.01
C LEU A 167 10.32 -2.40 3.98
N ALA A 168 9.08 -2.41 3.54
CA ALA A 168 8.28 -3.62 3.35
C ALA A 168 8.96 -4.59 2.37
N ALA A 169 9.44 -4.06 1.23
CA ALA A 169 10.18 -4.84 0.24
C ALA A 169 11.50 -5.38 0.80
N LEU A 170 12.22 -4.58 1.59
CA LEU A 170 13.47 -4.97 2.23
C LEU A 170 13.25 -6.15 3.20
N ILE A 171 12.21 -6.11 4.02
CA ILE A 171 11.86 -7.20 4.94
C ILE A 171 11.44 -8.45 4.15
N ALA A 172 10.57 -8.31 3.14
CA ALA A 172 10.09 -9.42 2.34
C ALA A 172 11.21 -10.12 1.56
N THR A 173 12.09 -9.35 0.92
CA THR A 173 13.25 -9.89 0.19
C THR A 173 14.32 -10.42 1.13
N GLY A 174 14.48 -9.83 2.32
CA GLY A 174 15.32 -10.34 3.39
C GLY A 174 14.92 -11.75 3.81
N PHE A 175 13.61 -12.01 3.99
CA PHE A 175 13.11 -13.39 4.18
C PHE A 175 13.45 -14.27 2.98
N GLY A 176 13.36 -13.76 1.75
CA GLY A 176 13.76 -14.47 0.55
C GLY A 176 15.20 -14.96 0.63
N VAL A 177 16.15 -14.07 0.95
CA VAL A 177 17.59 -14.43 1.12
C VAL A 177 17.76 -15.44 2.24
N LEU A 178 17.21 -15.16 3.43
CA LEU A 178 17.40 -16.00 4.62
C LEU A 178 16.85 -17.41 4.41
N LEU A 179 15.67 -17.53 3.86
CA LEU A 179 15.03 -18.84 3.69
C LEU A 179 15.65 -19.65 2.54
N THR A 180 15.99 -18.99 1.43
CA THR A 180 16.60 -19.70 0.28
C THR A 180 18.07 -20.07 0.51
N SER A 181 18.77 -19.36 1.42
CA SER A 181 20.14 -19.71 1.81
C SER A 181 20.22 -20.67 2.99
N GLY A 182 19.23 -20.64 3.88
CA GLY A 182 19.23 -21.40 5.13
C GLY A 182 18.41 -22.69 5.11
N MET A 183 17.60 -22.93 4.07
CA MET A 183 16.69 -24.08 3.99
C MET A 183 16.86 -24.84 2.67
N SER A 184 16.62 -26.14 2.70
CA SER A 184 16.51 -26.92 1.45
C SER A 184 15.25 -26.52 0.68
N ALA A 185 15.24 -26.78 -0.64
CA ALA A 185 14.08 -26.47 -1.49
C ALA A 185 12.82 -27.21 -1.02
N GLU A 186 12.96 -28.45 -0.54
CA GLU A 186 11.87 -29.28 0.00
C GLU A 186 11.32 -28.69 1.30
N ALA A 187 12.18 -28.24 2.22
CA ALA A 187 11.79 -27.60 3.46
C ALA A 187 11.09 -26.27 3.19
N LEU A 188 11.60 -25.48 2.24
CA LEU A 188 10.99 -24.21 1.84
C LEU A 188 9.58 -24.43 1.25
N GLN A 189 9.39 -25.42 0.38
CA GLN A 189 8.10 -25.73 -0.24
C GLN A 189 7.11 -26.42 0.72
N SER A 190 7.58 -27.21 1.68
CA SER A 190 6.71 -27.90 2.62
C SER A 190 6.13 -26.99 3.70
N TRP A 191 6.94 -26.13 4.30
CA TRP A 191 6.52 -25.26 5.40
C TRP A 191 7.18 -23.87 5.45
N GLY A 192 8.44 -23.74 4.95
CA GLY A 192 9.24 -22.52 5.10
C GLY A 192 8.60 -21.27 4.49
N TRP A 193 7.84 -21.42 3.44
CA TRP A 193 7.10 -20.33 2.81
C TRP A 193 6.05 -19.68 3.73
N ARG A 194 5.63 -20.37 4.81
CA ARG A 194 4.69 -19.82 5.80
C ARG A 194 5.32 -18.78 6.71
N ILE A 195 6.64 -18.81 6.92
CA ILE A 195 7.34 -17.92 7.84
C ILE A 195 7.10 -16.44 7.50
N PRO A 196 7.31 -15.96 6.25
CA PRO A 196 7.04 -14.57 5.92
C PRO A 196 5.57 -14.19 6.09
N PHE A 197 4.62 -15.07 5.78
CA PHE A 197 3.20 -14.80 6.03
C PHE A 197 2.86 -14.75 7.52
N ALA A 198 3.46 -15.63 8.33
CA ALA A 198 3.30 -15.61 9.79
C ALA A 198 3.85 -14.30 10.40
N PHE A 199 4.96 -13.76 9.86
CA PHE A 199 5.45 -12.44 10.23
C PHE A 199 4.44 -11.34 9.85
N GLY A 200 3.77 -11.47 8.71
CA GLY A 200 2.70 -10.57 8.28
C GLY A 200 1.52 -10.49 9.26
N LEU A 201 1.26 -11.52 10.05
CA LEU A 201 0.21 -11.48 11.09
C LEU A 201 0.43 -10.37 12.13
N LEU A 202 1.65 -9.81 12.24
CA LEU A 202 1.93 -8.65 13.09
C LEU A 202 1.11 -7.42 12.67
N ILE A 203 0.58 -7.38 11.43
CA ILE A 203 -0.31 -6.30 10.97
C ILE A 203 -1.53 -6.15 11.90
N GLY A 204 -2.08 -7.26 12.40
CA GLY A 204 -3.23 -7.26 13.29
C GLY A 204 -2.98 -6.46 14.57
N PRO A 205 -2.13 -6.94 15.48
CA PRO A 205 -1.89 -6.28 16.77
C PRO A 205 -1.23 -4.90 16.62
N VAL A 206 -0.29 -4.72 15.68
CA VAL A 206 0.40 -3.45 15.47
C VAL A 206 -0.56 -2.42 14.87
N GLY A 207 -1.29 -2.77 13.83
CA GLY A 207 -2.26 -1.90 13.19
C GLY A 207 -3.39 -1.52 14.16
N TYR A 208 -3.90 -2.46 14.94
CA TYR A 208 -4.90 -2.20 15.97
C TYR A 208 -4.39 -1.23 17.06
N TYR A 209 -3.15 -1.43 17.54
CA TYR A 209 -2.51 -0.54 18.50
C TYR A 209 -2.37 0.89 17.96
N ILE A 210 -1.82 1.04 16.75
CA ILE A 210 -1.63 2.34 16.10
C ILE A 210 -2.97 3.08 16.01
N ARG A 211 -4.02 2.42 15.55
CA ARG A 211 -5.32 3.04 15.32
C ARG A 211 -6.11 3.34 16.58
N ASN A 212 -5.91 2.58 17.64
CA ASN A 212 -6.49 2.94 18.93
C ASN A 212 -5.85 4.18 19.55
N THR A 213 -4.60 4.47 19.18
CA THR A 213 -3.84 5.62 19.70
C THR A 213 -4.10 6.90 18.90
N LEU A 214 -4.59 6.77 17.65
CA LEU A 214 -4.94 7.91 16.81
C LEU A 214 -6.36 8.40 17.15
N SER A 215 -6.51 9.71 17.41
CA SER A 215 -7.81 10.39 17.49
C SER A 215 -8.41 10.56 16.10
N GLU A 216 -9.74 10.63 16.00
CA GLU A 216 -10.39 11.04 14.75
C GLU A 216 -9.96 12.45 14.35
N THR A 217 -9.83 12.67 13.03
CA THR A 217 -9.41 13.98 12.51
C THR A 217 -10.50 15.01 12.78
N PRO A 218 -10.14 16.22 13.28
CA PRO A 218 -11.09 17.30 13.52
C PRO A 218 -11.92 17.66 12.29
N GLU A 219 -11.32 17.58 11.11
CA GLU A 219 -11.99 17.88 9.84
C GLU A 219 -13.16 16.92 9.55
N PHE A 220 -13.10 15.68 9.98
CA PHE A 220 -14.22 14.74 9.84
C PHE A 220 -15.39 15.12 10.78
N VAL A 221 -15.06 15.63 11.96
CA VAL A 221 -16.07 16.05 12.95
C VAL A 221 -16.77 17.35 12.50
N GLU A 222 -16.03 18.26 11.84
CA GLU A 222 -16.53 19.56 11.38
C GLU A 222 -17.22 19.51 9.99
N ALA A 223 -16.77 18.61 9.09
CA ALA A 223 -17.21 18.61 7.69
C ALA A 223 -18.64 18.09 7.49
N GLY A 224 -19.28 17.46 8.50
CA GLY A 224 -20.58 16.83 8.33
C GLY A 224 -20.67 16.11 6.98
N ALA A 225 -21.41 15.05 6.81
CA ALA A 225 -21.44 14.21 5.62
C ALA A 225 -21.35 15.01 4.30
N ALA A 226 -20.16 15.10 3.71
CA ALA A 226 -19.92 15.89 2.50
C ALA A 226 -20.70 15.30 1.32
N HIS A 227 -21.44 16.15 0.64
CA HIS A 227 -22.29 15.78 -0.51
C HIS A 227 -21.41 15.57 -1.75
N ALA A 228 -21.31 14.33 -2.21
CA ALA A 228 -20.96 13.86 -3.55
C ALA A 228 -19.75 14.52 -4.28
N PRO A 229 -18.52 14.43 -3.79
CA PRO A 229 -17.36 14.96 -4.50
C PRO A 229 -17.02 14.22 -5.81
N LEU A 230 -17.53 13.00 -6.00
CA LEU A 230 -17.24 12.21 -7.21
C LEU A 230 -17.79 12.83 -8.49
N ARG A 231 -18.96 13.46 -8.45
CA ARG A 231 -19.54 14.10 -9.63
C ARG A 231 -18.69 15.28 -10.13
N ASP A 232 -18.23 16.10 -9.19
CA ASP A 232 -17.45 17.30 -9.51
C ASP A 232 -16.05 16.94 -10.02
N LEU A 233 -15.47 15.84 -9.53
CA LEU A 233 -14.24 15.27 -10.03
C LEU A 233 -14.38 14.84 -11.51
N PHE A 234 -15.44 14.14 -11.85
CA PHE A 234 -15.67 13.64 -13.22
C PHE A 234 -16.14 14.72 -14.20
N ILE A 235 -16.77 15.81 -13.77
CA ILE A 235 -17.30 16.83 -14.66
C ILE A 235 -16.33 17.97 -14.91
N GLY A 236 -15.43 18.31 -13.95
CA GLY A 236 -14.62 19.52 -14.03
C GLY A 236 -13.10 19.34 -14.06
N GLN A 237 -12.56 18.13 -13.84
CA GLN A 237 -11.12 17.92 -13.63
C GLN A 237 -10.55 16.69 -14.37
N TRP A 238 -11.04 16.40 -15.57
CA TRP A 238 -10.63 15.26 -16.35
C TRP A 238 -9.14 15.25 -16.72
N ASP A 239 -8.58 16.40 -17.05
CA ASP A 239 -7.17 16.59 -17.35
C ASP A 239 -6.28 16.21 -16.16
N ARG A 240 -6.62 16.67 -14.97
CA ARG A 240 -5.91 16.34 -13.72
C ARG A 240 -6.08 14.87 -13.35
N LEU A 241 -7.29 14.32 -13.53
CA LEU A 241 -7.56 12.92 -13.28
C LEU A 241 -6.72 12.02 -14.20
N LEU A 242 -6.66 12.30 -15.49
CA LEU A 242 -5.86 11.54 -16.46
C LEU A 242 -4.36 11.64 -16.16
N LEU A 243 -3.87 12.84 -15.81
CA LEU A 243 -2.46 13.02 -15.42
C LEU A 243 -2.13 12.19 -14.17
N THR A 244 -3.00 12.22 -13.16
CA THR A 244 -2.82 11.45 -11.92
C THR A 244 -2.85 9.96 -12.19
N ILE A 245 -3.80 9.48 -12.99
CA ILE A 245 -3.87 8.07 -13.41
C ILE A 245 -2.59 7.67 -14.13
N GLY A 246 -2.11 8.49 -15.07
CA GLY A 246 -0.87 8.21 -15.81
C GLY A 246 0.36 8.15 -14.89
N ALA A 247 0.50 9.09 -13.97
CA ALA A 247 1.60 9.13 -13.02
C ALA A 247 1.58 7.92 -12.07
N VAL A 248 0.39 7.59 -11.52
CA VAL A 248 0.22 6.43 -10.65
C VAL A 248 0.47 5.13 -11.42
N ALA A 249 -0.03 5.00 -12.65
CA ALA A 249 0.19 3.82 -13.47
C ALA A 249 1.68 3.60 -13.77
N ALA A 250 2.41 4.65 -14.15
CA ALA A 250 3.86 4.58 -14.42
C ALA A 250 4.64 4.18 -13.15
N SER A 251 4.34 4.81 -12.02
CA SER A 251 4.97 4.51 -10.73
C SER A 251 4.69 3.08 -10.28
N THR A 252 3.44 2.65 -10.35
CA THR A 252 3.00 1.31 -9.96
C THR A 252 3.63 0.25 -10.87
N SER A 253 3.65 0.46 -12.19
CA SER A 253 4.29 -0.45 -13.13
C SER A 253 5.78 -0.62 -12.83
N SER A 254 6.49 0.48 -12.56
CA SER A 254 7.91 0.43 -12.17
C SER A 254 8.13 -0.38 -10.89
N GLN A 255 7.27 -0.20 -9.89
CA GLN A 255 7.34 -0.94 -8.64
C GLN A 255 7.14 -2.46 -8.85
N TYR A 256 6.16 -2.86 -9.67
CA TYR A 256 5.89 -4.29 -9.90
C TYR A 256 6.91 -4.95 -10.83
N ILE A 257 7.56 -4.21 -11.73
CA ILE A 257 8.74 -4.70 -12.46
C ILE A 257 9.84 -5.07 -11.45
N LEU A 258 10.13 -4.22 -10.46
CA LEU A 258 11.12 -4.54 -9.41
C LEU A 258 10.73 -5.76 -8.58
N VAL A 259 9.45 -5.94 -8.27
CA VAL A 259 8.95 -7.14 -7.57
C VAL A 259 9.13 -8.41 -8.41
N TYR A 260 9.01 -8.32 -9.73
CA TYR A 260 9.20 -9.44 -10.65
C TYR A 260 10.68 -9.79 -10.89
N MET A 261 11.62 -8.89 -10.65
CA MET A 261 13.05 -9.09 -10.94
C MET A 261 13.65 -10.35 -10.34
N PRO A 262 13.42 -10.73 -9.06
CA PRO A 262 13.90 -12.01 -8.54
C PRO A 262 13.35 -13.21 -9.31
N THR A 263 12.07 -13.20 -9.66
CA THR A 263 11.43 -14.24 -10.47
C THR A 263 12.08 -14.34 -11.85
N TYR A 264 12.31 -13.21 -12.50
CA TYR A 264 13.01 -13.15 -13.79
C TYR A 264 14.42 -13.70 -13.70
N ALA A 265 15.20 -13.32 -12.69
CA ALA A 265 16.55 -13.80 -12.47
C ALA A 265 16.60 -15.33 -12.27
N ILE A 266 15.64 -15.89 -11.52
CA ILE A 266 15.56 -17.31 -11.24
C ILE A 266 15.11 -18.11 -12.48
N ARG A 267 14.10 -17.62 -13.20
CA ARG A 267 13.44 -18.36 -14.27
C ARG A 267 14.12 -18.20 -15.62
N GLU A 268 14.39 -16.95 -16.02
CA GLU A 268 14.90 -16.65 -17.35
C GLU A 268 16.44 -16.68 -17.40
N LEU A 269 17.10 -16.21 -16.34
CA LEU A 269 18.55 -16.18 -16.28
C LEU A 269 19.15 -17.42 -15.57
N SER A 270 18.31 -18.32 -15.05
CA SER A 270 18.72 -19.53 -14.34
C SER A 270 19.71 -19.24 -13.18
N LEU A 271 19.60 -18.08 -12.56
CA LEU A 271 20.44 -17.70 -11.43
C LEU A 271 19.98 -18.37 -10.13
N PRO A 272 20.88 -18.61 -9.16
CA PRO A 272 20.48 -19.07 -7.83
C PRO A 272 19.46 -18.12 -7.19
N GLN A 273 18.50 -18.69 -6.46
CA GLN A 273 17.44 -17.89 -5.81
C GLN A 273 18.00 -16.83 -4.88
N SER A 274 19.07 -17.13 -4.14
CA SER A 274 19.76 -16.18 -3.26
C SER A 274 20.28 -14.95 -4.00
N VAL A 275 20.78 -15.11 -5.25
CA VAL A 275 21.28 -14.00 -6.08
C VAL A 275 20.12 -13.08 -6.49
N GLY A 276 19.00 -13.66 -6.96
CA GLY A 276 17.82 -12.89 -7.34
C GLY A 276 17.27 -12.05 -6.17
N PHE A 277 17.15 -12.65 -4.99
CA PHE A 277 16.72 -11.94 -3.80
C PHE A 277 17.73 -10.91 -3.29
N THR A 278 19.04 -11.16 -3.40
CA THR A 278 20.06 -10.17 -2.99
C THR A 278 19.95 -8.89 -3.83
N GLY A 279 19.75 -9.02 -5.14
CA GLY A 279 19.50 -7.85 -6.00
C GLY A 279 18.28 -7.04 -5.57
N ALA A 280 17.18 -7.73 -5.22
CA ALA A 280 15.98 -7.08 -4.72
C ALA A 280 16.16 -6.42 -3.34
N VAL A 281 16.95 -7.01 -2.44
CA VAL A 281 17.34 -6.39 -1.15
C VAL A 281 18.07 -5.08 -1.37
N LEU A 282 19.04 -5.04 -2.30
CA LEU A 282 19.78 -3.82 -2.61
C LEU A 282 18.86 -2.73 -3.18
N ALA A 283 17.97 -3.09 -4.09
CA ALA A 283 17.00 -2.16 -4.65
C ALA A 283 16.04 -1.61 -3.58
N ALA A 284 15.52 -2.47 -2.71
CA ALA A 284 14.63 -2.10 -1.63
C ALA A 284 15.32 -1.22 -0.57
N ALA A 285 16.59 -1.51 -0.23
CA ALA A 285 17.38 -0.70 0.66
C ALA A 285 17.63 0.70 0.08
N LEU A 286 17.98 0.78 -1.21
CA LEU A 286 18.13 2.04 -1.91
C LEU A 286 16.84 2.85 -1.92
N GLN A 287 15.70 2.23 -2.25
CA GLN A 287 14.38 2.88 -2.20
C GLN A 287 14.09 3.42 -0.80
N THR A 288 14.26 2.61 0.24
CA THR A 288 13.99 2.99 1.63
C THR A 288 14.80 4.21 2.06
N LEU A 289 16.09 4.24 1.70
CA LEU A 289 17.02 5.28 2.15
C LEU A 289 16.97 6.52 1.26
N ALA A 290 16.88 6.37 -0.07
CA ALA A 290 17.00 7.50 -0.99
C ALA A 290 15.73 8.35 -1.08
N VAL A 291 14.55 7.74 -0.97
CA VAL A 291 13.28 8.46 -1.19
C VAL A 291 13.04 9.60 -0.19
N PRO A 292 13.36 9.51 1.12
CA PRO A 292 13.25 10.66 2.01
C PRO A 292 14.16 11.84 1.64
N PHE A 293 15.36 11.57 1.10
CA PHE A 293 16.26 12.63 0.60
C PHE A 293 15.69 13.32 -0.63
N VAL A 294 15.07 12.55 -1.53
CA VAL A 294 14.35 13.13 -2.68
C VAL A 294 13.19 14.02 -2.19
N GLY A 295 12.45 13.60 -1.17
CA GLY A 295 11.39 14.42 -0.56
C GLY A 295 11.93 15.74 0.01
N ILE A 296 13.06 15.71 0.71
CA ILE A 296 13.73 16.94 1.19
C ILE A 296 14.17 17.83 0.01
N TRP A 297 14.67 17.23 -1.06
CA TRP A 297 15.09 17.97 -2.24
C TRP A 297 13.90 18.64 -2.95
N VAL A 298 12.80 17.93 -3.11
CA VAL A 298 11.54 18.45 -3.68
C VAL A 298 11.02 19.65 -2.87
N ASP A 299 11.07 19.60 -1.53
CA ASP A 299 10.66 20.72 -0.69
C ASP A 299 11.57 21.96 -0.82
N LYS A 300 12.84 21.77 -1.24
CA LYS A 300 13.80 22.88 -1.45
C LYS A 300 13.76 23.47 -2.86
N VAL A 301 13.44 22.65 -3.84
CA VAL A 301 13.20 23.13 -5.20
C VAL A 301 11.84 23.80 -5.16
N ASP A 302 11.85 25.12 -5.05
CA ASP A 302 10.64 25.93 -5.15
C ASP A 302 9.99 25.64 -6.51
N THR A 303 9.05 24.72 -6.49
CA THR A 303 8.18 24.47 -7.63
C THR A 303 7.25 25.66 -7.65
N GLY A 304 7.73 26.74 -8.27
CA GLY A 304 7.25 28.11 -8.27
C GLY A 304 5.78 28.28 -7.91
N ASP A 305 5.44 29.34 -7.23
CA ASP A 305 4.09 29.70 -6.78
C ASP A 305 2.96 29.46 -7.81
N ASP A 306 3.29 29.35 -9.09
CA ASP A 306 2.39 29.03 -10.20
C ASP A 306 1.67 27.68 -10.03
N TRP A 307 2.34 26.61 -9.56
CA TRP A 307 1.70 25.32 -9.33
C TRP A 307 0.80 25.29 -8.07
N ARG A 308 1.22 25.98 -7.01
CA ARG A 308 0.41 26.10 -5.79
C ARG A 308 -0.74 27.10 -5.98
N GLY A 309 -0.51 28.17 -6.71
CA GLY A 309 -1.52 29.16 -7.07
C GLY A 309 -2.65 28.55 -7.90
N ASP A 310 -2.34 27.74 -8.91
CA ASP A 310 -3.33 27.12 -9.78
C ASP A 310 -4.13 26.01 -9.09
N LEU A 311 -3.53 25.27 -8.14
CA LEU A 311 -4.24 24.27 -7.36
C LEU A 311 -5.21 24.89 -6.33
N VAL A 312 -4.85 26.02 -5.73
CA VAL A 312 -5.66 26.69 -4.69
C VAL A 312 -6.61 27.74 -5.31
N HIS A 313 -6.27 28.35 -6.44
CA HIS A 313 -7.01 29.46 -7.07
C HIS A 313 -7.85 29.05 -8.29
N GLY A 314 -7.92 27.76 -8.64
CA GLY A 314 -8.79 27.25 -9.71
C GLY A 314 -10.27 27.65 -9.55
N HIS A 315 -10.68 28.07 -8.36
CA HIS A 315 -12.02 28.63 -8.10
C HIS A 315 -12.17 30.13 -8.47
N ARG A 316 -11.08 30.88 -8.69
CA ARG A 316 -11.23 32.32 -9.01
C ARG A 316 -11.26 32.66 -10.50
N LEU A 317 -10.77 31.78 -11.36
CA LEU A 317 -10.77 32.05 -12.82
C LEU A 317 -12.10 31.72 -13.51
N SER A 318 -12.92 30.85 -12.93
CA SER A 318 -14.27 30.57 -13.43
C SER A 318 -15.25 31.73 -13.17
N SER A 319 -15.06 32.49 -12.08
CA SER A 319 -15.89 33.66 -11.76
C SER A 319 -15.55 34.90 -12.58
N LEU A 320 -14.32 35.02 -13.09
CA LEU A 320 -13.91 36.15 -13.94
C LEU A 320 -14.29 36.01 -15.41
N ARG A 321 -14.54 34.77 -15.90
CA ARG A 321 -15.11 34.55 -17.25
C ARG A 321 -16.61 34.72 -17.30
N ALA A 322 -17.34 34.55 -16.20
CA ALA A 322 -18.78 34.77 -16.13
C ALA A 322 -19.18 36.28 -16.00
N ALA A 323 -18.22 37.15 -15.73
CA ALA A 323 -18.47 38.57 -15.61
C ALA A 323 -18.15 39.41 -16.88
N ARG A 324 -17.89 38.72 -18.01
CA ARG A 324 -17.61 39.38 -19.33
C ARG A 324 -18.50 38.84 -20.47
N CYS A 325 -19.71 38.43 -20.16
CA CYS A 325 -20.78 38.23 -21.15
C CYS A 325 -22.00 39.02 -20.72
#